data_90fba41915abe98190848e239fbf05ff
#
_entry.id   90fba41915abe98190848e239fbf05ff
#
_cell.length_a   1.000
_cell.length_b   1.000
_cell.length_c   1.000
_cell.angle_alpha   90.00
_cell.angle_beta   90.00
_cell.angle_gamma   90.00
#
_symmetry.space_group_name_H-M   'P 1'
#
loop_
_entity.id
_entity.type
_entity.pdbx_description
1 polymer ?
#
loop_
_entity_poly.entity_id
_entity_poly.type
_entity_poly.pdbx_seq_one_letter_code
_entity_poly.pdbx_strand_id
1 'polypeptide(L)'
;MTTLSFFSAIGGELTLVSQALSRLRTRGLDITLLGRTKEQITDPELARAFAQAATRSDAVVLSFHGGTTSCPAWPALVEAWKNRRESGLPLPWIHIQPTSGDDDGLLAAQDWASGLDDGTWRGLIGLLEMGGPDNVEAALRILVDRVRGGSAPIPDVIPAPTEGIWHPRHGLFTNLAEYRHHLDPDLPTVGITFPRSYWLEHNTAHIEALIEAIERLDANTVPFFCLRLPDARRGNPSMAQTLEALLRDEDGNRVIDTLIDVHGMSMTAGVPANADAYPKLGVSVLHALTSYAPLAAWKAQGMGAMDVATQAAQPEFDGALITKFLATREVDRVDDLTGAVVPHMVPVPGRPEAMAELALSWARLARTPANQRKVAIVFHHHPPRNDRIGCATGLDTFESVRRLLVRMAEDGYDVPEQFDSADDLAQVLLSSLTCDQRWLTPEQMYQRAEVHADLATSRSWYRALPASVRESMDRAWGPHPGSLFVHHDEFSFAGHLDGNVLLTIQPPRGNFEAVTDSDIHDPLLPPPHHYLAHYRWIRDVF
;
A
#
# COMPACT_ATOMS: atom_id res chain seq x y z
N MET A 1 24.50 23.14 -30.20
CA MET A 1 24.09 22.08 -29.26
C MET A 1 24.10 22.64 -27.85
N THR A 2 23.02 22.54 -27.08
CA THR A 2 22.96 22.99 -25.67
C THR A 2 23.01 21.77 -24.78
N THR A 3 23.88 21.81 -23.76
CA THR A 3 24.10 20.70 -22.83
C THR A 3 23.46 21.00 -21.48
N LEU A 4 22.60 20.10 -20.99
CA LEU A 4 21.90 20.19 -19.71
C LEU A 4 22.30 19.02 -18.82
N SER A 5 22.38 19.24 -17.51
CA SER A 5 22.43 18.19 -16.52
C SER A 5 21.21 18.31 -15.59
N PHE A 6 20.52 17.20 -15.33
CA PHE A 6 19.35 17.15 -14.47
C PHE A 6 19.52 16.05 -13.41
N PHE A 7 19.54 16.46 -12.16
CA PHE A 7 19.49 15.54 -11.02
C PHE A 7 18.08 15.51 -10.43
N SER A 8 17.57 14.33 -10.14
CA SER A 8 16.33 14.13 -9.41
C SER A 8 16.53 13.20 -8.21
N ALA A 9 16.15 13.68 -7.04
CA ALA A 9 16.20 12.89 -5.81
C ALA A 9 15.14 11.77 -5.76
N ILE A 10 13.99 11.96 -6.42
CA ILE A 10 12.88 10.98 -6.47
C ILE A 10 12.95 10.12 -7.74
N GLY A 11 13.36 10.72 -8.85
CA GLY A 11 13.58 10.06 -10.13
C GLY A 11 12.38 10.03 -11.07
N GLY A 12 11.15 9.96 -10.58
CA GLY A 12 9.94 9.83 -11.40
C GLY A 12 9.73 10.97 -12.39
N GLU A 13 10.04 12.20 -11.98
CA GLU A 13 9.95 13.40 -12.83
C GLU A 13 10.84 13.33 -14.09
N LEU A 14 11.88 12.49 -14.10
CA LEU A 14 12.73 12.30 -15.28
C LEU A 14 11.98 11.66 -16.45
N THR A 15 10.88 10.99 -16.21
CA THR A 15 9.96 10.54 -17.27
C THR A 15 9.41 11.74 -18.04
N LEU A 16 8.94 12.77 -17.33
CA LEU A 16 8.42 14.00 -17.93
C LEU A 16 9.52 14.80 -18.64
N VAL A 17 10.72 14.83 -18.03
CA VAL A 17 11.91 15.46 -18.64
C VAL A 17 12.27 14.78 -19.96
N SER A 18 12.26 13.45 -20.02
CA SER A 18 12.52 12.69 -21.25
C SER A 18 11.48 12.98 -22.34
N GLN A 19 10.19 13.01 -21.97
CA GLN A 19 9.11 13.36 -22.90
C GLN A 19 9.27 14.80 -23.44
N ALA A 20 9.53 15.75 -22.55
CA ALA A 20 9.77 17.15 -22.94
C ALA A 20 10.98 17.28 -23.86
N LEU A 21 12.07 16.59 -23.55
CA LEU A 21 13.28 16.58 -24.39
C LEU A 21 12.98 16.02 -25.78
N SER A 22 12.24 14.93 -25.89
CA SER A 22 11.81 14.36 -27.17
C SER A 22 11.00 15.35 -27.99
N ARG A 23 10.05 16.05 -27.41
CA ARG A 23 9.22 17.08 -28.07
C ARG A 23 10.06 18.27 -28.55
N LEU A 24 11.01 18.74 -27.71
CA LEU A 24 11.88 19.85 -28.04
C LEU A 24 12.82 19.49 -29.21
N ARG A 25 13.38 18.28 -29.22
CA ARG A 25 14.22 17.79 -30.35
C ARG A 25 13.41 17.69 -31.65
N THR A 26 12.18 17.21 -31.60
CA THR A 26 11.26 17.15 -32.75
C THR A 26 10.97 18.55 -33.32
N ARG A 27 10.95 19.57 -32.46
CA ARG A 27 10.81 20.99 -32.86
C ARG A 27 12.12 21.65 -33.32
N GLY A 28 13.19 20.87 -33.47
CA GLY A 28 14.47 21.34 -34.01
C GLY A 28 15.43 21.97 -32.97
N LEU A 29 15.14 21.83 -31.66
CA LEU A 29 16.11 22.27 -30.65
C LEU A 29 17.18 21.21 -30.45
N ASP A 30 18.43 21.59 -30.71
CA ASP A 30 19.59 20.72 -30.49
C ASP A 30 20.01 20.78 -29.01
N ILE A 31 19.57 19.79 -28.25
CA ILE A 31 19.75 19.67 -26.80
C ILE A 31 20.24 18.27 -26.45
N THR A 32 21.29 18.20 -25.64
CA THR A 32 21.72 16.98 -24.95
C THR A 32 21.48 17.13 -23.46
N LEU A 33 20.87 16.13 -22.83
CA LEU A 33 20.56 16.15 -21.38
C LEU A 33 21.12 14.89 -20.72
N LEU A 34 21.90 15.11 -19.65
CA LEU A 34 22.36 14.06 -18.75
C LEU A 34 21.48 14.03 -17.53
N GLY A 35 20.59 13.02 -17.44
CA GLY A 35 19.75 12.77 -16.27
C GLY A 35 20.43 11.80 -15.28
N ARG A 36 20.28 12.06 -13.99
CA ARG A 36 20.71 11.12 -12.95
C ARG A 36 19.74 11.13 -11.77
N THR A 37 19.48 9.95 -11.24
CA THR A 37 18.76 9.77 -9.98
C THR A 37 19.71 9.61 -8.80
N LYS A 38 19.19 9.73 -7.60
CA LYS A 38 19.95 9.50 -6.37
C LYS A 38 20.63 8.12 -6.37
N GLU A 39 19.90 7.08 -6.76
CA GLU A 39 20.37 5.70 -6.80
C GLU A 39 21.58 5.51 -7.72
N GLN A 40 21.58 6.20 -8.88
CA GLN A 40 22.68 6.12 -9.87
C GLN A 40 23.98 6.76 -9.38
N ILE A 41 23.92 7.70 -8.46
CA ILE A 41 25.09 8.46 -7.99
C ILE A 41 25.35 8.29 -6.49
N THR A 42 24.85 7.19 -5.89
CA THR A 42 25.18 6.85 -4.49
C THR A 42 26.65 6.48 -4.32
N ASP A 43 27.26 5.89 -5.33
CA ASP A 43 28.71 5.64 -5.34
C ASP A 43 29.49 6.96 -5.45
N PRO A 44 30.52 7.19 -4.59
CA PRO A 44 31.29 8.44 -4.58
C PRO A 44 32.02 8.77 -5.89
N GLU A 45 32.40 7.76 -6.70
CA GLU A 45 33.06 8.00 -8.00
C GLU A 45 32.02 8.45 -9.02
N LEU A 46 30.84 7.82 -9.05
CA LEU A 46 29.73 8.21 -9.91
C LEU A 46 29.19 9.61 -9.54
N ALA A 47 29.15 9.93 -8.24
CA ALA A 47 28.79 11.27 -7.76
C ALA A 47 29.78 12.34 -8.26
N ARG A 48 31.08 12.09 -8.14
CA ARG A 48 32.12 12.98 -8.68
C ARG A 48 32.05 13.09 -10.19
N ALA A 49 31.84 12.00 -10.91
CA ALA A 49 31.69 12.00 -12.37
C ALA A 49 30.49 12.86 -12.82
N PHE A 50 29.34 12.73 -12.12
CA PHE A 50 28.19 13.58 -12.38
C PHE A 50 28.50 15.06 -12.09
N ALA A 51 29.12 15.38 -10.95
CA ALA A 51 29.49 16.74 -10.59
C ALA A 51 30.41 17.38 -11.64
N GLN A 52 31.38 16.63 -12.17
CA GLN A 52 32.26 17.11 -13.27
C GLN A 52 31.48 17.36 -14.55
N ALA A 53 30.58 16.47 -14.95
CA ALA A 53 29.75 16.64 -16.13
C ALA A 53 28.81 17.85 -15.98
N ALA A 54 28.11 17.96 -14.85
CA ALA A 54 27.22 19.06 -14.55
C ALA A 54 27.94 20.43 -14.55
N THR A 55 29.14 20.48 -13.98
CA THR A 55 29.96 21.72 -13.98
C THR A 55 30.38 22.16 -15.38
N ARG A 56 30.43 21.27 -16.38
CA ARG A 56 30.74 21.57 -17.78
C ARG A 56 29.51 21.80 -18.64
N SER A 57 28.32 21.48 -18.15
CA SER A 57 27.07 21.72 -18.86
C SER A 57 26.78 23.21 -18.98
N ASP A 58 25.98 23.60 -19.95
CA ASP A 58 25.53 24.98 -20.10
C ASP A 58 24.50 25.34 -19.01
N ALA A 59 23.65 24.38 -18.60
CA ALA A 59 22.77 24.56 -17.47
C ALA A 59 22.64 23.27 -16.63
N VAL A 60 22.32 23.46 -15.34
CA VAL A 60 22.17 22.40 -14.34
C VAL A 60 20.83 22.61 -13.61
N VAL A 61 20.06 21.55 -13.50
CA VAL A 61 18.86 21.49 -12.67
C VAL A 61 19.07 20.46 -11.56
N LEU A 62 18.89 20.87 -10.32
CA LEU A 62 18.97 19.99 -9.15
C LEU A 62 17.60 19.98 -8.45
N SER A 63 16.88 18.87 -8.59
CA SER A 63 15.61 18.65 -7.91
C SER A 63 15.85 17.87 -6.62
N PHE A 64 15.75 18.57 -5.49
CA PHE A 64 15.95 18.01 -4.16
C PHE A 64 14.64 17.45 -3.59
N HIS A 65 14.78 16.53 -2.63
CA HIS A 65 13.70 16.06 -1.79
C HIS A 65 14.22 15.87 -0.36
N GLY A 66 13.97 16.88 0.49
CA GLY A 66 14.47 16.92 1.87
C GLY A 66 15.91 17.46 1.95
N GLY A 67 16.22 18.52 1.18
CA GLY A 67 17.44 19.28 1.28
C GLY A 67 18.61 18.76 0.44
N THR A 68 19.76 19.39 0.63
CA THR A 68 21.00 19.14 -0.13
C THR A 68 21.55 17.74 0.09
N THR A 69 21.27 17.11 1.25
CA THR A 69 21.67 15.73 1.57
C THR A 69 20.98 14.68 0.67
N SER A 70 19.90 15.07 -0.01
CA SER A 70 19.25 14.19 -1.01
C SER A 70 20.08 13.98 -2.27
N CYS A 71 21.07 14.85 -2.52
CA CYS A 71 21.98 14.77 -3.69
C CYS A 71 23.39 14.30 -3.26
N PRO A 72 23.76 13.03 -3.50
CA PRO A 72 25.11 12.53 -3.18
C PRO A 72 26.26 13.31 -3.83
N ALA A 73 26.00 13.95 -4.99
CA ALA A 73 27.00 14.77 -5.68
C ALA A 73 27.12 16.20 -5.14
N TRP A 74 26.26 16.63 -4.21
CA TRP A 74 26.22 18.02 -3.72
C TRP A 74 27.58 18.54 -3.23
N PRO A 75 28.34 17.83 -2.34
CA PRO A 75 29.65 18.33 -1.90
C PRO A 75 30.64 18.54 -3.06
N ALA A 76 30.66 17.61 -4.01
CA ALA A 76 31.57 17.70 -5.18
C ALA A 76 31.15 18.81 -6.15
N LEU A 77 29.84 19.07 -6.31
CA LEU A 77 29.33 20.20 -7.10
C LEU A 77 29.78 21.54 -6.50
N VAL A 78 29.54 21.69 -5.17
CA VAL A 78 29.91 22.93 -4.46
C VAL A 78 31.42 23.19 -4.54
N GLU A 79 32.25 22.18 -4.36
CA GLU A 79 33.70 22.28 -4.50
C GLU A 79 34.08 22.70 -5.91
N ALA A 80 33.55 22.05 -6.96
CA ALA A 80 33.83 22.37 -8.34
C ALA A 80 33.41 23.80 -8.72
N TRP A 81 32.26 24.27 -8.21
CA TRP A 81 31.77 25.63 -8.46
C TRP A 81 32.59 26.69 -7.72
N LYS A 82 33.05 26.43 -6.48
CA LYS A 82 34.00 27.30 -5.76
C LYS A 82 35.31 27.46 -6.57
N ASN A 83 35.89 26.36 -6.99
CA ASN A 83 37.12 26.36 -7.79
C ASN A 83 36.98 27.15 -9.11
N ARG A 84 35.81 27.07 -9.77
CA ARG A 84 35.53 27.88 -10.96
C ARG A 84 35.44 29.38 -10.65
N ARG A 85 34.75 29.76 -9.57
CA ARG A 85 34.64 31.16 -9.11
C ARG A 85 36.04 31.73 -8.80
N GLU A 86 36.83 30.98 -8.05
CA GLU A 86 38.21 31.38 -7.69
C GLU A 86 39.14 31.51 -8.91
N SER A 87 38.92 30.68 -9.93
CA SER A 87 39.65 30.71 -11.20
C SER A 87 39.11 31.76 -12.20
N GLY A 88 38.08 32.52 -11.85
CA GLY A 88 37.47 33.49 -12.76
C GLY A 88 36.71 32.87 -13.93
N LEU A 89 36.37 31.58 -13.86
CA LEU A 89 35.62 30.88 -14.90
C LEU A 89 34.12 31.03 -14.66
N PRO A 90 33.30 31.17 -15.72
CA PRO A 90 31.87 31.29 -15.59
C PRO A 90 31.25 29.99 -15.03
N LEU A 91 30.25 30.13 -14.17
CA LEU A 91 29.41 29.03 -13.73
C LEU A 91 28.39 28.67 -14.82
N PRO A 92 27.89 27.41 -14.85
CA PRO A 92 26.70 27.09 -15.64
C PRO A 92 25.47 27.87 -15.11
N TRP A 93 24.39 27.91 -15.87
CA TRP A 93 23.10 28.32 -15.37
C TRP A 93 22.61 27.28 -14.37
N ILE A 94 22.39 27.68 -13.10
CA ILE A 94 22.06 26.74 -12.03
C ILE A 94 20.64 27.03 -11.55
N HIS A 95 19.76 26.03 -11.71
CA HIS A 95 18.45 26.01 -11.11
C HIS A 95 18.42 24.94 -10.00
N ILE A 96 18.04 25.34 -8.80
CA ILE A 96 17.76 24.44 -7.67
C ILE A 96 16.27 24.46 -7.43
N GLN A 97 15.67 23.28 -7.52
CA GLN A 97 14.26 23.02 -7.25
C GLN A 97 14.13 22.44 -5.84
N PRO A 98 13.73 23.23 -4.82
CA PRO A 98 13.47 22.71 -3.47
C PRO A 98 12.11 22.03 -3.41
N THR A 99 11.91 21.14 -2.44
CA THR A 99 10.57 20.71 -2.07
C THR A 99 9.87 21.77 -1.21
N SER A 100 8.54 21.75 -1.19
CA SER A 100 7.76 22.65 -0.33
C SER A 100 8.15 22.50 1.15
N GLY A 101 8.53 23.59 1.81
CA GLY A 101 8.99 23.58 3.20
C GLY A 101 10.44 23.14 3.42
N ASP A 102 11.24 23.07 2.34
CA ASP A 102 12.67 22.73 2.38
C ASP A 102 13.54 23.98 2.51
N ASP A 103 13.80 24.40 3.75
CA ASP A 103 14.64 25.57 4.05
C ASP A 103 16.09 25.37 3.59
N ASP A 104 16.65 24.16 3.70
CA ASP A 104 18.03 23.87 3.27
C ASP A 104 18.17 23.98 1.74
N GLY A 105 17.19 23.46 0.99
CA GLY A 105 17.12 23.60 -0.45
C GLY A 105 16.96 25.07 -0.89
N LEU A 106 16.18 25.87 -0.17
CA LEU A 106 16.03 27.31 -0.42
C LEU A 106 17.32 28.08 -0.16
N LEU A 107 18.03 27.78 0.93
CA LEU A 107 19.34 28.37 1.22
C LEU A 107 20.37 28.00 0.17
N ALA A 108 20.41 26.74 -0.23
CA ALA A 108 21.29 26.29 -1.31
C ALA A 108 21.00 27.02 -2.63
N ALA A 109 19.73 27.28 -2.94
CA ALA A 109 19.35 28.06 -4.11
C ALA A 109 19.80 29.53 -4.02
N GLN A 110 19.69 30.17 -2.85
CA GLN A 110 20.16 31.53 -2.61
C GLN A 110 21.68 31.65 -2.80
N ASP A 111 22.44 30.65 -2.33
CA ASP A 111 23.90 30.67 -2.41
C ASP A 111 24.45 30.36 -3.82
N TRP A 112 23.77 29.48 -4.57
CA TRP A 112 24.31 28.85 -5.78
C TRP A 112 23.49 29.04 -7.04
N ALA A 113 22.21 29.55 -6.96
CA ALA A 113 21.51 29.90 -8.19
C ALA A 113 22.37 30.88 -9.02
N SER A 114 22.68 30.54 -10.23
CA SER A 114 23.60 31.29 -11.05
C SER A 114 23.03 31.57 -12.44
N GLY A 115 23.18 32.81 -12.88
CA GLY A 115 22.73 33.27 -14.18
C GLY A 115 21.24 33.57 -14.27
N LEU A 116 20.44 33.12 -13.33
CA LEU A 116 18.97 33.33 -13.29
C LEU A 116 18.62 34.55 -12.45
N ASP A 117 17.82 35.44 -13.00
CA ASP A 117 17.15 36.46 -12.18
C ASP A 117 16.04 35.83 -11.33
N ASP A 118 15.62 36.54 -10.27
CA ASP A 118 14.62 36.04 -9.31
C ASP A 118 13.28 35.67 -9.99
N GLY A 119 12.87 36.41 -11.00
CA GLY A 119 11.65 36.13 -11.76
C GLY A 119 11.74 34.83 -12.56
N THR A 120 12.85 34.62 -13.25
CA THR A 120 13.11 33.37 -14.00
C THR A 120 13.20 32.18 -13.05
N TRP A 121 13.91 32.30 -11.92
CA TRP A 121 14.04 31.21 -10.95
C TRP A 121 12.67 30.81 -10.36
N ARG A 122 11.85 31.79 -9.91
CA ARG A 122 10.49 31.52 -9.40
C ARG A 122 9.56 30.93 -10.44
N GLY A 123 9.65 31.40 -11.68
CA GLY A 123 8.87 30.86 -12.78
C GLY A 123 9.20 29.38 -13.08
N LEU A 124 10.49 29.04 -13.08
CA LEU A 124 10.94 27.65 -13.23
C LEU A 124 10.46 26.76 -12.08
N ILE A 125 10.51 27.27 -10.81
CA ILE A 125 9.94 26.57 -9.67
C ILE A 125 8.47 26.24 -9.93
N GLY A 126 7.67 27.24 -10.32
CA GLY A 126 6.24 27.06 -10.55
C GLY A 126 5.93 26.02 -11.65
N LEU A 127 6.67 26.08 -12.78
CA LEU A 127 6.50 25.13 -13.88
C LEU A 127 6.87 23.70 -13.47
N LEU A 128 8.03 23.50 -12.82
CA LEU A 128 8.50 22.16 -12.42
C LEU A 128 7.67 21.58 -11.28
N GLU A 129 7.23 22.39 -10.34
CA GLU A 129 6.40 21.95 -9.21
C GLU A 129 4.98 21.55 -9.64
N MET A 130 4.37 22.30 -10.57
CA MET A 130 3.09 21.91 -11.16
C MET A 130 3.24 20.58 -11.90
N GLY A 131 4.38 20.40 -12.59
CA GLY A 131 4.68 19.22 -13.38
C GLY A 131 3.81 19.12 -14.63
N GLY A 132 3.78 17.93 -15.19
CA GLY A 132 3.12 17.68 -16.47
C GLY A 132 4.00 18.01 -17.68
N PRO A 133 3.73 17.35 -18.83
CA PRO A 133 4.65 17.41 -19.97
C PRO A 133 4.82 18.82 -20.55
N ASP A 134 3.78 19.64 -20.53
CA ASP A 134 3.81 20.98 -21.11
C ASP A 134 4.58 21.98 -20.24
N ASN A 135 4.39 21.91 -18.93
CA ASN A 135 5.14 22.76 -17.97
C ASN A 135 6.62 22.40 -17.94
N VAL A 136 6.96 21.10 -17.95
CA VAL A 136 8.37 20.65 -17.99
C VAL A 136 9.02 21.03 -19.32
N GLU A 137 8.31 20.91 -20.44
CA GLU A 137 8.79 21.37 -21.74
C GLU A 137 9.06 22.89 -21.73
N ALA A 138 8.14 23.68 -21.14
CA ALA A 138 8.29 25.12 -21.00
C ALA A 138 9.52 25.47 -20.15
N ALA A 139 9.72 24.77 -19.02
CA ALA A 139 10.89 24.99 -18.15
C ALA A 139 12.20 24.72 -18.87
N LEU A 140 12.32 23.59 -19.58
CA LEU A 140 13.51 23.26 -20.35
C LEU A 140 13.76 24.26 -21.49
N ARG A 141 12.72 24.72 -22.18
CA ARG A 141 12.80 25.73 -23.24
C ARG A 141 13.31 27.07 -22.71
N ILE A 142 12.83 27.51 -21.54
CA ILE A 142 13.31 28.75 -20.89
C ILE A 142 14.79 28.63 -20.53
N LEU A 143 15.22 27.51 -19.95
CA LEU A 143 16.62 27.26 -19.64
C LEU A 143 17.50 27.36 -20.90
N VAL A 144 17.09 26.72 -21.99
CA VAL A 144 17.81 26.77 -23.27
C VAL A 144 17.84 28.20 -23.84
N ASP A 145 16.73 28.92 -23.74
CA ASP A 145 16.66 30.33 -24.17
C ASP A 145 17.67 31.20 -23.40
N ARG A 146 17.71 31.08 -22.09
CA ARG A 146 18.65 31.82 -21.23
C ARG A 146 20.12 31.49 -21.56
N VAL A 147 20.42 30.20 -21.69
CA VAL A 147 21.77 29.73 -22.11
C VAL A 147 22.22 30.40 -23.42
N ARG A 148 21.31 30.61 -24.37
CA ARG A 148 21.55 31.23 -25.66
C ARG A 148 21.51 32.76 -25.66
N GLY A 149 21.37 33.37 -24.48
CA GLY A 149 21.30 34.82 -24.33
C GLY A 149 19.93 35.42 -24.66
N GLY A 150 18.91 34.58 -24.75
CA GLY A 150 17.51 35.00 -24.98
C GLY A 150 16.89 35.57 -23.71
N SER A 151 15.76 36.24 -23.90
CA SER A 151 14.94 36.87 -22.84
C SER A 151 13.46 36.58 -23.02
N ALA A 152 13.13 35.40 -23.53
CA ALA A 152 11.76 34.99 -23.74
C ALA A 152 10.97 35.09 -22.41
N PRO A 153 9.73 35.61 -22.45
CA PRO A 153 8.90 35.66 -21.25
C PRO A 153 8.63 34.25 -20.72
N ILE A 154 8.60 34.13 -19.40
CA ILE A 154 8.20 32.89 -18.75
C ILE A 154 6.69 32.71 -19.02
N PRO A 155 6.26 31.57 -19.57
CA PRO A 155 4.84 31.34 -19.79
C PRO A 155 4.11 31.12 -18.45
N ASP A 156 2.82 31.39 -18.44
CA ASP A 156 1.98 31.02 -17.32
C ASP A 156 2.01 29.51 -17.10
N VAL A 157 1.95 29.12 -15.83
CA VAL A 157 1.86 27.71 -15.44
C VAL A 157 0.52 27.14 -15.94
N ILE A 158 0.57 26.07 -16.70
CA ILE A 158 -0.62 25.35 -17.15
C ILE A 158 -1.12 24.51 -15.98
N PRO A 159 -2.32 24.77 -15.41
CA PRO A 159 -2.84 23.99 -14.32
C PRO A 159 -2.99 22.52 -14.70
N ALA A 160 -2.44 21.63 -13.90
CA ALA A 160 -2.70 20.20 -13.99
C ALA A 160 -3.58 19.81 -12.79
N PRO A 161 -4.57 18.91 -12.96
CA PRO A 161 -5.44 18.48 -11.88
C PRO A 161 -4.67 18.07 -10.64
N THR A 162 -5.09 18.56 -9.47
CA THR A 162 -4.48 18.23 -8.17
C THR A 162 -5.10 16.97 -7.58
N GLU A 163 -6.34 16.68 -7.96
CA GLU A 163 -7.11 15.48 -7.69
C GLU A 163 -7.97 15.13 -8.90
N GLY A 164 -8.45 13.90 -8.96
CA GLY A 164 -9.37 13.44 -9.99
C GLY A 164 -9.55 11.93 -9.99
N ILE A 165 -10.68 11.48 -10.51
CA ILE A 165 -10.90 10.06 -10.77
C ILE A 165 -10.21 9.73 -12.10
N TRP A 166 -9.29 8.77 -12.07
CA TRP A 166 -8.59 8.34 -13.27
C TRP A 166 -8.71 6.84 -13.47
N HIS A 167 -9.22 6.47 -14.64
CA HIS A 167 -9.37 5.07 -15.02
C HIS A 167 -8.64 4.79 -16.34
N PRO A 168 -7.85 3.71 -16.46
CA PRO A 168 -7.01 3.47 -17.65
C PRO A 168 -7.82 3.35 -18.94
N ARG A 169 -9.07 2.87 -18.89
CA ARG A 169 -9.95 2.73 -20.06
C ARG A 169 -10.87 3.92 -20.30
N HIS A 170 -11.21 4.67 -19.25
CA HIS A 170 -12.22 5.74 -19.33
C HIS A 170 -11.62 7.14 -19.32
N GLY A 171 -10.35 7.27 -18.92
CA GLY A 171 -9.67 8.55 -18.83
C GLY A 171 -9.81 9.25 -17.49
N LEU A 172 -9.68 10.57 -17.51
CA LEU A 172 -9.69 11.43 -16.35
C LEU A 172 -11.04 12.16 -16.22
N PHE A 173 -11.56 12.16 -15.00
CA PHE A 173 -12.79 12.88 -14.62
C PHE A 173 -12.51 13.77 -13.42
N THR A 174 -13.04 14.99 -13.44
CA THR A 174 -12.82 15.97 -12.35
C THR A 174 -13.88 15.90 -11.27
N ASN A 175 -14.96 15.17 -11.50
CA ASN A 175 -16.06 15.00 -10.55
C ASN A 175 -16.70 13.60 -10.67
N LEU A 176 -17.39 13.21 -9.62
CA LEU A 176 -18.08 11.91 -9.56
C LEU A 176 -19.26 11.81 -10.53
N ALA A 177 -19.99 12.90 -10.77
CA ALA A 177 -21.19 12.88 -11.61
C ALA A 177 -20.88 12.41 -13.04
N GLU A 178 -19.75 12.85 -13.60
CA GLU A 178 -19.26 12.39 -14.90
C GLU A 178 -18.82 10.92 -14.89
N TYR A 179 -18.19 10.46 -13.81
CA TYR A 179 -17.71 9.08 -13.72
C TYR A 179 -18.81 8.07 -13.38
N ARG A 180 -19.87 8.50 -12.69
CA ARG A 180 -20.95 7.64 -12.17
C ARG A 180 -21.60 6.76 -13.23
N HIS A 181 -21.62 7.18 -14.50
CA HIS A 181 -22.16 6.40 -15.62
C HIS A 181 -21.40 5.07 -15.87
N HIS A 182 -20.21 4.92 -15.32
CA HIS A 182 -19.41 3.70 -15.43
C HIS A 182 -19.62 2.74 -14.24
N LEU A 183 -20.44 3.12 -13.25
CA LEU A 183 -20.73 2.31 -12.07
C LEU A 183 -22.07 1.58 -12.21
N ASP A 184 -22.07 0.28 -11.97
CA ASP A 184 -23.28 -0.52 -11.83
C ASP A 184 -23.76 -0.42 -10.36
N PRO A 185 -24.99 0.09 -10.10
CA PRO A 185 -25.47 0.30 -8.74
C PRO A 185 -25.65 -1.00 -7.93
N ASP A 186 -25.82 -2.13 -8.61
CA ASP A 186 -26.03 -3.44 -7.97
C ASP A 186 -24.72 -4.09 -7.51
N LEU A 187 -23.59 -3.68 -8.09
CA LEU A 187 -22.28 -4.23 -7.76
C LEU A 187 -21.63 -3.53 -6.56
N PRO A 188 -20.81 -4.25 -5.76
CA PRO A 188 -19.98 -3.63 -4.75
C PRO A 188 -18.97 -2.68 -5.39
N THR A 189 -18.68 -1.57 -4.72
CA THR A 189 -17.81 -0.51 -5.25
C THR A 189 -16.60 -0.30 -4.36
N VAL A 190 -15.40 -0.40 -4.92
CA VAL A 190 -14.12 -0.23 -4.24
C VAL A 190 -13.48 1.09 -4.67
N GLY A 191 -13.24 1.99 -3.72
CA GLY A 191 -12.40 3.18 -3.93
C GLY A 191 -10.92 2.79 -3.93
N ILE A 192 -10.10 3.44 -4.75
CA ILE A 192 -8.65 3.27 -4.77
C ILE A 192 -8.01 4.65 -4.77
N THR A 193 -7.30 5.01 -3.69
CA THR A 193 -6.59 6.28 -3.62
C THR A 193 -5.09 6.09 -3.76
N PHE A 194 -4.45 6.96 -4.52
CA PHE A 194 -3.02 6.89 -4.80
C PHE A 194 -2.40 8.28 -5.03
N PRO A 195 -1.07 8.44 -4.88
CA PRO A 195 -0.38 9.71 -5.09
C PRO A 195 -0.58 10.27 -6.51
N ARG A 196 -0.84 11.58 -6.61
CA ARG A 196 -0.93 12.30 -7.89
C ARG A 196 0.31 12.08 -8.77
N SER A 197 1.50 11.95 -8.17
CA SER A 197 2.74 11.71 -8.90
C SER A 197 2.69 10.45 -9.76
N TYR A 198 2.05 9.37 -9.30
CA TYR A 198 1.94 8.16 -10.10
C TYR A 198 1.16 8.40 -11.41
N TRP A 199 0.06 9.14 -11.34
CA TRP A 199 -0.69 9.53 -12.53
C TRP A 199 0.11 10.47 -13.44
N LEU A 200 0.73 11.51 -12.87
CA LEU A 200 1.44 12.53 -13.59
C LEU A 200 2.68 11.98 -14.33
N GLU A 201 3.38 11.03 -13.70
CA GLU A 201 4.61 10.41 -14.19
C GLU A 201 4.36 9.14 -15.01
N HIS A 202 3.10 8.77 -15.25
CA HIS A 202 2.69 7.53 -15.92
C HIS A 202 3.23 6.25 -15.23
N ASN A 203 3.29 6.28 -13.90
CA ASN A 203 3.78 5.19 -13.05
C ASN A 203 2.61 4.43 -12.40
N THR A 204 1.64 4.00 -13.20
CA THR A 204 0.33 3.50 -12.76
C THR A 204 0.15 1.98 -12.89
N ALA A 205 1.14 1.24 -13.36
CA ALA A 205 1.01 -0.20 -13.66
C ALA A 205 0.44 -1.04 -12.51
N HIS A 206 0.79 -0.74 -11.25
CA HIS A 206 0.27 -1.45 -10.08
C HIS A 206 -1.17 -1.05 -9.74
N ILE A 207 -1.57 0.19 -10.02
CA ILE A 207 -2.95 0.67 -9.88
C ILE A 207 -3.82 0.04 -10.97
N GLU A 208 -3.35 0.00 -12.21
CA GLU A 208 -4.03 -0.63 -13.34
C GLU A 208 -4.28 -2.12 -13.08
N ALA A 209 -3.26 -2.83 -12.60
CA ALA A 209 -3.38 -4.25 -12.25
C ALA A 209 -4.40 -4.48 -11.11
N LEU A 210 -4.46 -3.56 -10.13
CA LEU A 210 -5.43 -3.64 -9.04
C LEU A 210 -6.86 -3.37 -9.54
N ILE A 211 -7.06 -2.35 -10.36
CA ILE A 211 -8.35 -2.05 -11.00
C ILE A 211 -8.85 -3.28 -11.78
N GLU A 212 -8.01 -3.81 -12.66
CA GLU A 212 -8.34 -4.98 -13.46
C GLU A 212 -8.69 -6.22 -12.60
N ALA A 213 -7.95 -6.43 -11.50
CA ALA A 213 -8.21 -7.54 -10.60
C ALA A 213 -9.57 -7.42 -9.89
N ILE A 214 -9.95 -6.21 -9.47
CA ILE A 214 -11.25 -5.95 -8.82
C ILE A 214 -12.39 -6.13 -9.81
N GLU A 215 -12.28 -5.57 -11.01
CA GLU A 215 -13.34 -5.62 -12.02
C GLU A 215 -13.56 -7.03 -12.57
N ARG A 216 -12.53 -7.88 -12.60
CA ARG A 216 -12.67 -9.31 -12.93
C ARG A 216 -13.51 -10.10 -11.91
N LEU A 217 -13.73 -9.56 -10.74
CA LEU A 217 -14.54 -10.15 -9.66
C LEU A 217 -15.96 -9.57 -9.58
N ASP A 218 -16.45 -8.97 -10.68
CA ASP A 218 -17.76 -8.34 -10.80
C ASP A 218 -17.97 -7.25 -9.72
N ALA A 219 -17.07 -6.27 -9.69
CA ALA A 219 -17.14 -5.10 -8.81
C ALA A 219 -16.78 -3.81 -9.54
N ASN A 220 -17.31 -2.70 -9.07
CA ASN A 220 -16.95 -1.38 -9.56
C ASN A 220 -15.64 -0.89 -8.91
N THR A 221 -14.93 0.00 -9.61
CA THR A 221 -13.81 0.75 -9.07
C THR A 221 -14.03 2.25 -9.17
N VAL A 222 -13.57 3.00 -8.17
CA VAL A 222 -13.45 4.46 -8.20
C VAL A 222 -11.98 4.80 -7.88
N PRO A 223 -11.08 4.71 -8.87
CA PRO A 223 -9.68 5.03 -8.68
C PRO A 223 -9.46 6.54 -8.79
N PHE A 224 -8.82 7.14 -7.79
CA PHE A 224 -8.57 8.58 -7.79
C PHE A 224 -7.21 8.91 -7.18
N PHE A 225 -6.61 9.98 -7.68
CA PHE A 225 -5.41 10.53 -7.10
C PHE A 225 -5.70 11.81 -6.34
N CYS A 226 -4.88 12.10 -5.35
CA CYS A 226 -4.94 13.33 -4.58
C CYS A 226 -3.56 13.76 -4.07
N LEU A 227 -3.52 14.97 -3.53
CA LEU A 227 -2.37 15.50 -2.81
C LEU A 227 -2.60 15.39 -1.30
N ARG A 228 -1.54 15.10 -0.56
CA ARG A 228 -1.57 15.04 0.91
C ARG A 228 -1.75 16.42 1.54
N LEU A 229 -1.05 17.42 1.02
CA LEU A 229 -0.99 18.75 1.63
C LEU A 229 -1.95 19.72 0.92
N PRO A 230 -2.93 20.28 1.65
CA PRO A 230 -3.77 21.34 1.11
C PRO A 230 -2.96 22.63 0.92
N ASP A 231 -3.22 23.35 -0.17
CA ASP A 231 -2.68 24.68 -0.41
C ASP A 231 -3.72 25.55 -1.12
N ALA A 232 -4.39 26.41 -0.37
CA ALA A 232 -5.44 27.28 -0.89
C ALA A 232 -4.93 28.26 -1.97
N ARG A 233 -3.64 28.65 -1.92
CA ARG A 233 -3.05 29.56 -2.93
C ARG A 233 -2.92 28.90 -4.30
N ARG A 234 -2.82 27.58 -4.34
CA ARG A 234 -2.69 26.75 -5.55
C ARG A 234 -3.98 26.06 -5.94
N GLY A 235 -5.02 26.20 -5.13
CA GLY A 235 -6.28 25.50 -5.33
C GLY A 235 -6.22 24.02 -4.95
N ASN A 236 -5.20 23.58 -4.16
CA ASN A 236 -5.12 22.19 -3.70
C ASN A 236 -6.09 21.98 -2.54
N PRO A 237 -7.11 21.13 -2.67
CA PRO A 237 -8.03 20.83 -1.58
C PRO A 237 -7.35 19.97 -0.50
N SER A 238 -7.96 19.91 0.67
CA SER A 238 -7.62 18.89 1.66
C SER A 238 -8.11 17.52 1.19
N MET A 239 -7.51 16.46 1.72
CA MET A 239 -7.99 15.10 1.45
C MET A 239 -9.47 14.93 1.84
N ALA A 240 -9.90 15.52 2.95
CA ALA A 240 -11.30 15.49 3.36
C ALA A 240 -12.24 16.10 2.30
N GLN A 241 -11.84 17.23 1.70
CA GLN A 241 -12.59 17.85 0.60
C GLN A 241 -12.57 16.99 -0.66
N THR A 242 -11.44 16.36 -0.99
CA THR A 242 -11.34 15.44 -2.14
C THR A 242 -12.23 14.20 -1.95
N LEU A 243 -12.23 13.58 -0.77
CA LEU A 243 -13.10 12.43 -0.49
C LEU A 243 -14.59 12.81 -0.57
N GLU A 244 -14.95 13.98 -0.09
CA GLU A 244 -16.33 14.49 -0.20
C GLU A 244 -16.72 14.72 -1.66
N ALA A 245 -15.87 15.34 -2.46
CA ALA A 245 -16.15 15.67 -3.85
C ALA A 245 -16.18 14.46 -4.80
N LEU A 246 -15.33 13.46 -4.56
CA LEU A 246 -15.14 12.34 -5.47
C LEU A 246 -15.85 11.05 -5.02
N LEU A 247 -16.25 10.93 -3.74
CA LEU A 247 -16.81 9.69 -3.20
C LEU A 247 -18.22 9.83 -2.61
N ARG A 248 -18.82 11.04 -2.69
CA ARG A 248 -20.22 11.26 -2.32
C ARG A 248 -21.03 11.79 -3.49
N ASP A 249 -22.28 11.32 -3.56
CA ASP A 249 -23.24 11.83 -4.56
C ASP A 249 -23.87 13.15 -4.12
N GLU A 250 -24.77 13.70 -4.97
CA GLU A 250 -25.45 14.97 -4.72
C GLU A 250 -26.33 14.97 -3.47
N ASP A 251 -26.78 13.79 -3.04
CA ASP A 251 -27.55 13.61 -1.80
C ASP A 251 -26.66 13.39 -0.57
N GLY A 252 -25.34 13.42 -0.73
CA GLY A 252 -24.35 13.18 0.31
C GLY A 252 -24.13 11.71 0.65
N ASN A 253 -24.71 10.76 -0.12
CA ASN A 253 -24.49 9.35 0.09
C ASN A 253 -23.12 8.93 -0.47
N ARG A 254 -22.41 8.10 0.27
CA ARG A 254 -21.16 7.51 -0.22
C ARG A 254 -21.41 6.53 -1.36
N VAL A 255 -20.53 6.51 -2.33
CA VAL A 255 -20.63 5.61 -3.50
C VAL A 255 -19.72 4.40 -3.41
N ILE A 256 -18.85 4.33 -2.41
CA ILE A 256 -17.94 3.21 -2.19
C ILE A 256 -18.29 2.42 -0.93
N ASP A 257 -18.00 1.13 -0.93
CA ASP A 257 -18.21 0.22 0.21
C ASP A 257 -16.93 0.02 1.03
N THR A 258 -15.77 0.16 0.41
CA THR A 258 -14.44 0.12 1.04
C THR A 258 -13.44 0.95 0.25
N LEU A 259 -12.36 1.38 0.89
CA LEU A 259 -11.29 2.16 0.27
C LEU A 259 -9.97 1.38 0.36
N ILE A 260 -9.25 1.28 -0.76
CA ILE A 260 -7.85 0.86 -0.78
C ILE A 260 -6.98 2.11 -0.84
N ASP A 261 -6.08 2.26 0.13
CA ASP A 261 -5.10 3.33 0.17
C ASP A 261 -3.72 2.80 -0.26
N VAL A 262 -3.14 3.44 -1.29
CA VAL A 262 -1.81 3.10 -1.86
C VAL A 262 -0.78 4.20 -1.59
N HIS A 263 -1.08 5.14 -0.69
CA HIS A 263 -0.12 6.17 -0.31
C HIS A 263 0.97 5.59 0.63
N GLY A 264 2.20 5.98 0.41
CA GLY A 264 3.34 5.51 1.20
C GLY A 264 3.61 6.35 2.46
N MET A 265 2.58 6.91 3.10
CA MET A 265 2.68 7.66 4.35
C MET A 265 1.29 7.97 4.91
N SER A 266 1.23 8.40 6.18
CA SER A 266 -0.02 8.93 6.75
C SER A 266 -0.52 10.14 5.98
N MET A 267 -1.79 10.13 5.62
CA MET A 267 -2.47 11.25 4.95
C MET A 267 -2.97 12.30 5.94
N THR A 268 -3.15 11.93 7.21
CA THR A 268 -3.73 12.79 8.25
C THR A 268 -2.73 13.33 9.26
N ALA A 269 -1.69 12.57 9.60
CA ALA A 269 -0.71 12.95 10.63
C ALA A 269 0.01 14.26 10.26
N GLY A 270 -0.05 15.25 11.17
CA GLY A 270 0.53 16.57 10.95
C GLY A 270 -0.23 17.46 9.94
N VAL A 271 -1.41 17.03 9.48
CA VAL A 271 -2.27 17.78 8.56
C VAL A 271 -3.67 17.96 9.18
N PRO A 272 -3.89 18.99 10.01
CA PRO A 272 -5.16 19.16 10.72
C PRO A 272 -6.40 19.17 9.83
N ALA A 273 -6.29 19.69 8.59
CA ALA A 273 -7.38 19.72 7.63
C ALA A 273 -7.83 18.31 7.16
N ASN A 274 -7.01 17.28 7.36
CA ASN A 274 -7.29 15.89 7.00
C ASN A 274 -7.67 15.00 8.19
N ALA A 275 -7.61 15.50 9.45
CA ALA A 275 -7.72 14.69 10.66
C ALA A 275 -8.94 13.74 10.70
N ASP A 276 -10.09 14.19 10.18
CA ASP A 276 -11.34 13.44 10.16
C ASP A 276 -11.67 12.83 8.79
N ALA A 277 -10.74 12.82 7.84
CA ALA A 277 -11.02 12.43 6.45
C ALA A 277 -11.58 11.00 6.36
N TYR A 278 -10.87 10.01 6.88
CA TYR A 278 -11.29 8.61 6.87
C TYR A 278 -12.46 8.31 7.83
N PRO A 279 -12.48 8.79 9.09
CA PRO A 279 -13.64 8.62 9.96
C PRO A 279 -14.95 9.14 9.36
N LYS A 280 -14.93 10.32 8.73
CA LYS A 280 -16.13 10.89 8.07
C LYS A 280 -16.58 10.13 6.84
N LEU A 281 -15.64 9.49 6.12
CA LEU A 281 -15.99 8.64 4.99
C LEU A 281 -16.81 7.42 5.43
N GLY A 282 -16.51 6.86 6.60
CA GLY A 282 -17.30 5.80 7.24
C GLY A 282 -17.25 4.45 6.52
N VAL A 283 -16.12 4.13 5.88
CA VAL A 283 -15.82 2.81 5.30
C VAL A 283 -14.53 2.25 5.86
N SER A 284 -14.32 0.94 5.70
CA SER A 284 -13.03 0.34 6.01
C SER A 284 -11.97 0.83 5.03
N VAL A 285 -10.83 1.29 5.55
CA VAL A 285 -9.67 1.72 4.75
C VAL A 285 -8.61 0.62 4.83
N LEU A 286 -8.28 0.06 3.69
CA LEU A 286 -7.31 -1.03 3.54
C LEU A 286 -6.01 -0.47 2.95
N HIS A 287 -4.94 -0.46 3.71
CA HIS A 287 -3.66 -0.02 3.19
C HIS A 287 -2.97 -1.14 2.40
N ALA A 288 -2.73 -0.90 1.10
CA ALA A 288 -1.98 -1.79 0.22
C ALA A 288 -0.50 -1.42 0.27
N LEU A 289 0.33 -2.28 0.88
CA LEU A 289 1.75 -2.00 1.06
C LEU A 289 2.51 -1.99 -0.27
N THR A 290 3.40 -1.03 -0.39
CA THR A 290 4.40 -0.98 -1.46
C THR A 290 5.80 -0.94 -0.86
N SER A 291 6.84 -1.34 -1.60
CA SER A 291 8.22 -1.25 -1.13
C SER A 291 9.04 -0.28 -1.98
N TYR A 292 9.90 0.48 -1.31
CA TYR A 292 10.92 1.28 -1.97
C TYR A 292 12.09 0.45 -2.53
N ALA A 293 12.18 -0.83 -2.13
CA ALA A 293 13.20 -1.76 -2.60
C ALA A 293 12.68 -2.62 -3.77
N PRO A 294 13.55 -3.06 -4.70
CA PRO A 294 13.20 -4.04 -5.71
C PRO A 294 12.75 -5.38 -5.12
N LEU A 295 11.93 -6.12 -5.87
CA LEU A 295 11.36 -7.41 -5.44
C LEU A 295 12.41 -8.41 -4.94
N ALA A 296 13.56 -8.46 -5.60
CA ALA A 296 14.63 -9.37 -5.20
C ALA A 296 15.19 -9.04 -3.80
N ALA A 297 15.39 -7.76 -3.49
CA ALA A 297 15.85 -7.30 -2.19
C ALA A 297 14.77 -7.52 -1.13
N TRP A 298 13.51 -7.20 -1.45
CA TRP A 298 12.38 -7.46 -0.55
C TRP A 298 12.23 -8.94 -0.19
N LYS A 299 12.38 -9.86 -1.16
CA LYS A 299 12.34 -11.31 -0.90
C LYS A 299 13.48 -11.79 -0.01
N ALA A 300 14.65 -11.17 -0.12
CA ALA A 300 15.84 -11.56 0.65
C ALA A 300 15.85 -11.02 2.08
N GLN A 301 15.33 -9.81 2.30
CA GLN A 301 15.49 -9.06 3.55
C GLN A 301 14.17 -8.68 4.23
N GLY A 302 13.03 -8.84 3.53
CA GLY A 302 11.73 -8.35 4.00
C GLY A 302 11.59 -6.83 3.87
N MET A 303 10.73 -6.24 4.70
CA MET A 303 10.51 -4.80 4.75
C MET A 303 11.72 -4.09 5.37
N GLY A 304 12.24 -3.09 4.67
CA GLY A 304 13.27 -2.19 5.21
C GLY A 304 12.69 -1.22 6.25
N ALA A 305 13.56 -0.54 6.99
CA ALA A 305 13.14 0.43 8.02
C ALA A 305 12.25 1.55 7.46
N MET A 306 12.53 2.02 6.24
CA MET A 306 11.70 3.02 5.56
C MET A 306 10.32 2.45 5.23
N ASP A 307 10.24 1.23 4.68
CA ASP A 307 8.97 0.58 4.38
C ASP A 307 8.13 0.39 5.66
N VAL A 308 8.75 -0.07 6.76
CA VAL A 308 8.04 -0.22 8.05
C VAL A 308 7.50 1.13 8.53
N ALA A 309 8.31 2.18 8.49
CA ALA A 309 7.89 3.50 8.95
C ALA A 309 6.75 4.09 8.11
N THR A 310 6.86 4.00 6.78
CA THR A 310 5.95 4.69 5.87
C THR A 310 4.75 3.83 5.44
N GLN A 311 4.92 2.52 5.34
CA GLN A 311 3.88 1.61 4.83
C GLN A 311 3.11 0.88 5.93
N ALA A 312 3.62 0.84 7.15
CA ALA A 312 2.93 0.21 8.27
C ALA A 312 2.62 1.21 9.38
N ALA A 313 3.63 1.79 10.03
CA ALA A 313 3.42 2.63 11.21
C ALA A 313 2.64 3.92 10.92
N GLN A 314 2.95 4.62 9.82
CA GLN A 314 2.25 5.87 9.51
C GLN A 314 0.78 5.68 9.08
N PRO A 315 0.41 4.73 8.20
CA PRO A 315 -0.99 4.50 7.87
C PRO A 315 -1.86 4.06 9.05
N GLU A 316 -1.28 3.45 10.10
CA GLU A 316 -2.01 3.15 11.33
C GLU A 316 -2.51 4.40 12.04
N PHE A 317 -1.80 5.54 11.94
CA PHE A 317 -2.29 6.83 12.50
C PHE A 317 -3.58 7.31 11.83
N ASP A 318 -3.80 6.90 10.59
CA ASP A 318 -5.02 7.22 9.83
C ASP A 318 -6.19 6.26 10.14
N GLY A 319 -5.94 5.21 10.94
CA GLY A 319 -6.89 4.14 11.18
C GLY A 319 -7.00 3.16 10.01
N ALA A 320 -6.03 3.15 9.11
CA ALA A 320 -5.99 2.21 8.00
C ALA A 320 -5.56 0.82 8.48
N LEU A 321 -6.19 -0.21 7.94
CA LEU A 321 -5.85 -1.61 8.17
C LEU A 321 -4.66 -1.98 7.28
N ILE A 322 -3.54 -2.35 7.88
CA ILE A 322 -2.36 -2.82 7.15
C ILE A 322 -2.63 -4.21 6.59
N THR A 323 -2.59 -4.36 5.26
CA THR A 323 -3.11 -5.56 4.63
C THR A 323 -2.11 -6.29 3.74
N LYS A 324 -2.29 -6.23 2.41
CA LYS A 324 -1.53 -7.02 1.45
C LYS A 324 -0.40 -6.19 0.84
N PHE A 325 0.71 -6.86 0.58
CA PHE A 325 1.79 -6.31 -0.21
C PHE A 325 1.38 -6.30 -1.70
N LEU A 326 1.50 -5.15 -2.36
CA LEU A 326 0.99 -4.92 -3.72
C LEU A 326 2.10 -4.83 -4.77
N ALA A 327 3.11 -3.99 -4.53
CA ALA A 327 4.07 -3.62 -5.56
C ALA A 327 5.45 -3.28 -5.00
N THR A 328 6.46 -3.36 -5.85
CA THR A 328 7.85 -2.95 -5.57
C THR A 328 8.30 -1.84 -6.51
N ARG A 329 9.27 -1.06 -6.05
CA ARG A 329 9.92 -0.02 -6.86
C ARG A 329 11.13 -0.62 -7.55
N GLU A 330 11.01 -0.84 -8.86
CA GLU A 330 12.12 -1.35 -9.67
C GLU A 330 12.95 -0.21 -10.26
N VAL A 331 14.24 -0.47 -10.50
CA VAL A 331 15.23 0.51 -10.99
C VAL A 331 16.04 -0.08 -12.16
N ASP A 332 15.37 -0.81 -13.02
CA ASP A 332 15.97 -1.56 -14.13
C ASP A 332 15.77 -0.91 -15.51
N ARG A 333 15.06 0.22 -15.59
CA ARG A 333 14.80 0.94 -16.84
C ARG A 333 15.73 2.13 -16.99
N VAL A 334 16.58 2.09 -18.02
CA VAL A 334 17.41 3.21 -18.43
C VAL A 334 16.67 3.97 -19.52
N ASP A 335 16.51 5.27 -19.35
CA ASP A 335 15.95 6.16 -20.38
C ASP A 335 17.03 6.49 -21.43
N ASP A 336 16.79 6.15 -22.67
CA ASP A 336 17.74 6.29 -23.77
C ASP A 336 18.09 7.76 -24.11
N LEU A 337 17.18 8.70 -23.79
CA LEU A 337 17.38 10.12 -24.11
C LEU A 337 18.21 10.85 -23.06
N THR A 338 18.08 10.47 -21.80
CA THR A 338 18.72 11.15 -20.66
C THR A 338 19.79 10.30 -19.98
N GLY A 339 19.80 8.98 -20.20
CA GLY A 339 20.66 8.04 -19.49
C GLY A 339 20.29 7.89 -18.01
N ALA A 340 19.12 8.37 -17.59
CA ALA A 340 18.62 8.20 -16.25
C ALA A 340 18.05 6.79 -16.04
N VAL A 341 18.27 6.21 -14.86
CA VAL A 341 17.54 5.04 -14.41
C VAL A 341 16.26 5.54 -13.75
N VAL A 342 15.13 5.38 -14.43
CA VAL A 342 13.84 5.88 -13.95
C VAL A 342 13.16 4.83 -13.09
N PRO A 343 12.96 5.10 -11.79
CA PRO A 343 12.26 4.18 -10.91
C PRO A 343 10.80 4.05 -11.32
N HIS A 344 10.26 2.83 -11.24
CA HIS A 344 8.86 2.59 -11.56
C HIS A 344 8.28 1.50 -10.65
N MET A 345 6.97 1.58 -10.40
CA MET A 345 6.25 0.62 -9.58
C MET A 345 5.82 -0.58 -10.42
N VAL A 346 6.13 -1.77 -9.92
CA VAL A 346 5.78 -3.04 -10.59
C VAL A 346 4.90 -3.87 -9.66
N PRO A 347 3.69 -4.28 -10.11
CA PRO A 347 2.84 -5.13 -9.32
C PRO A 347 3.51 -6.49 -9.09
N VAL A 348 3.45 -6.99 -7.85
CA VAL A 348 3.97 -8.32 -7.53
C VAL A 348 2.95 -9.38 -7.98
N PRO A 349 3.34 -10.38 -8.77
CA PRO A 349 2.41 -11.38 -9.31
C PRO A 349 1.53 -12.04 -8.23
N GLY A 350 0.22 -12.11 -8.49
CA GLY A 350 -0.79 -12.66 -7.59
C GLY A 350 -1.19 -11.74 -6.42
N ARG A 351 -0.55 -10.58 -6.27
CA ARG A 351 -0.86 -9.67 -5.16
C ARG A 351 -2.01 -8.71 -5.45
N PRO A 352 -2.15 -8.14 -6.66
CA PRO A 352 -3.35 -7.40 -7.03
C PRO A 352 -4.62 -8.23 -6.85
N GLU A 353 -4.61 -9.49 -7.27
CA GLU A 353 -5.73 -10.43 -7.11
C GLU A 353 -6.05 -10.68 -5.64
N ALA A 354 -5.04 -10.96 -4.81
CA ALA A 354 -5.23 -11.18 -3.37
C ALA A 354 -5.73 -9.93 -2.65
N MET A 355 -5.34 -8.73 -3.11
CA MET A 355 -5.84 -7.46 -2.57
C MET A 355 -7.29 -7.21 -3.00
N ALA A 356 -7.62 -7.51 -4.25
CA ALA A 356 -8.97 -7.42 -4.78
C ALA A 356 -9.96 -8.33 -4.03
N GLU A 357 -9.60 -9.60 -3.82
CA GLU A 357 -10.41 -10.55 -3.04
C GLU A 357 -10.66 -10.04 -1.60
N LEU A 358 -9.63 -9.49 -0.96
CA LEU A 358 -9.77 -8.93 0.38
C LEU A 358 -10.69 -7.71 0.40
N ALA A 359 -10.51 -6.76 -0.52
CA ALA A 359 -11.32 -5.56 -0.61
C ALA A 359 -12.80 -5.90 -0.87
N LEU A 360 -13.06 -6.85 -1.76
CA LEU A 360 -14.42 -7.32 -2.01
C LEU A 360 -15.06 -8.02 -0.80
N SER A 361 -14.27 -8.74 -0.02
CA SER A 361 -14.78 -9.34 1.22
C SER A 361 -15.24 -8.26 2.20
N TRP A 362 -14.46 -7.18 2.35
CA TRP A 362 -14.86 -6.02 3.15
C TRP A 362 -16.07 -5.27 2.58
N ALA A 363 -16.13 -5.08 1.26
CA ALA A 363 -17.25 -4.43 0.60
C ALA A 363 -18.56 -5.23 0.76
N ARG A 364 -18.50 -6.56 0.60
CA ARG A 364 -19.65 -7.45 0.84
C ARG A 364 -20.08 -7.43 2.30
N LEU A 365 -19.13 -7.48 3.23
CA LEU A 365 -19.42 -7.38 4.67
C LEU A 365 -20.12 -6.06 5.00
N ALA A 366 -19.70 -4.94 4.42
CA ALA A 366 -20.34 -3.63 4.60
C ALA A 366 -21.81 -3.61 4.15
N ARG A 367 -22.13 -4.33 3.05
CA ARG A 367 -23.49 -4.46 2.52
C ARG A 367 -24.34 -5.52 3.22
N THR A 368 -23.71 -6.45 3.96
CA THR A 368 -24.43 -7.55 4.65
C THR A 368 -25.12 -7.01 5.90
N PRO A 369 -26.45 -7.19 6.06
CA PRO A 369 -27.16 -6.84 7.28
C PRO A 369 -26.60 -7.58 8.50
N ALA A 370 -26.65 -6.97 9.69
CA ALA A 370 -26.06 -7.52 10.90
C ALA A 370 -26.54 -8.95 11.22
N ASN A 371 -27.84 -9.21 11.06
CA ASN A 371 -28.45 -10.52 11.30
C ASN A 371 -28.08 -11.61 10.28
N GLN A 372 -27.36 -11.26 9.20
CA GLN A 372 -26.86 -12.21 8.20
C GLN A 372 -25.33 -12.38 8.27
N ARG A 373 -24.66 -11.57 9.10
CA ARG A 373 -23.20 -11.66 9.26
C ARG A 373 -22.85 -12.88 10.10
N LYS A 374 -21.90 -13.67 9.60
CA LYS A 374 -21.32 -14.80 10.32
C LYS A 374 -20.03 -14.40 11.01
N VAL A 375 -19.89 -14.73 12.28
CA VAL A 375 -18.76 -14.34 13.12
C VAL A 375 -18.18 -15.55 13.83
N ALA A 376 -16.91 -15.86 13.61
CA ALA A 376 -16.19 -16.88 14.37
C ALA A 376 -15.35 -16.24 15.46
N ILE A 377 -15.60 -16.57 16.72
CA ILE A 377 -14.80 -16.18 17.88
C ILE A 377 -13.92 -17.37 18.26
N VAL A 378 -12.60 -17.22 18.07
CA VAL A 378 -11.64 -18.29 18.30
C VAL A 378 -10.93 -18.08 19.63
N PHE A 379 -11.21 -18.95 20.62
CA PHE A 379 -10.55 -18.92 21.92
C PHE A 379 -9.12 -19.48 21.80
N HIS A 380 -8.15 -18.72 22.25
CA HIS A 380 -6.78 -19.21 22.37
C HIS A 380 -6.70 -20.44 23.28
N HIS A 381 -5.88 -21.42 22.92
CA HIS A 381 -5.78 -22.68 23.66
C HIS A 381 -4.36 -23.25 23.59
N HIS A 382 -3.55 -22.91 24.58
CA HIS A 382 -2.22 -23.48 24.72
C HIS A 382 -1.79 -23.53 26.19
N PRO A 383 -1.25 -24.66 26.70
CA PRO A 383 -1.30 -26.01 26.09
C PRO A 383 -2.75 -26.52 25.95
N PRO A 384 -3.00 -27.58 25.13
CA PRO A 384 -4.37 -28.05 24.84
C PRO A 384 -4.99 -28.80 26.03
N ARG A 385 -5.34 -28.04 27.04
CA ARG A 385 -5.95 -28.48 28.31
C ARG A 385 -7.19 -27.64 28.59
N ASN A 386 -8.25 -28.26 29.09
CA ASN A 386 -9.51 -27.58 29.37
C ASN A 386 -9.38 -26.37 30.31
N ASP A 387 -8.43 -26.41 31.25
CA ASP A 387 -8.14 -25.29 32.17
C ASP A 387 -7.31 -24.15 31.50
N ARG A 388 -7.04 -24.25 30.21
CA ARG A 388 -6.26 -23.28 29.44
C ARG A 388 -7.01 -22.66 28.26
N ILE A 389 -8.30 -22.97 28.12
CA ILE A 389 -9.15 -22.35 27.10
C ILE A 389 -9.28 -20.86 27.41
N GLY A 390 -9.02 -20.02 26.43
CA GLY A 390 -9.11 -18.56 26.54
C GLY A 390 -8.06 -17.91 27.43
N CYS A 391 -6.97 -18.61 27.80
CA CYS A 391 -5.89 -18.03 28.59
C CYS A 391 -5.24 -16.85 27.85
N ALA A 392 -5.33 -15.65 28.44
CA ALA A 392 -4.64 -14.45 27.96
C ALA A 392 -4.27 -13.58 29.17
N THR A 393 -3.03 -13.09 29.20
CA THR A 393 -2.52 -12.30 30.34
C THR A 393 -3.32 -11.00 30.48
N GLY A 394 -3.93 -10.81 31.65
CA GLY A 394 -4.67 -9.59 31.98
C GLY A 394 -6.06 -9.47 31.36
N LEU A 395 -6.54 -10.49 30.64
CA LEU A 395 -7.88 -10.52 30.05
C LEU A 395 -8.77 -11.59 30.71
N ASP A 396 -9.94 -11.20 31.19
CA ASP A 396 -11.02 -12.12 31.46
C ASP A 396 -11.74 -12.45 30.14
N THR A 397 -11.27 -13.51 29.48
CA THR A 397 -11.70 -13.86 28.11
C THR A 397 -13.18 -14.23 28.06
N PHE A 398 -13.66 -15.07 29.02
CA PHE A 398 -15.03 -15.52 29.00
C PHE A 398 -16.02 -14.38 29.27
N GLU A 399 -15.75 -13.54 30.27
CA GLU A 399 -16.58 -12.37 30.54
C GLU A 399 -16.53 -11.36 29.37
N SER A 400 -15.36 -11.18 28.74
CA SER A 400 -15.22 -10.31 27.57
C SER A 400 -16.06 -10.80 26.39
N VAL A 401 -16.01 -12.11 26.09
CA VAL A 401 -16.84 -12.70 25.02
C VAL A 401 -18.32 -12.65 25.37
N ARG A 402 -18.70 -12.96 26.61
CA ARG A 402 -20.11 -12.84 27.05
C ARG A 402 -20.66 -11.43 26.80
N ARG A 403 -19.92 -10.40 27.21
CA ARG A 403 -20.30 -8.99 26.94
C ARG A 403 -20.36 -8.66 25.45
N LEU A 404 -19.41 -9.21 24.67
CA LEU A 404 -19.42 -9.04 23.22
C LEU A 404 -20.67 -9.64 22.59
N LEU A 405 -21.08 -10.85 22.99
CA LEU A 405 -22.30 -11.50 22.49
C LEU A 405 -23.55 -10.68 22.83
N VAL A 406 -23.67 -10.15 24.06
CA VAL A 406 -24.76 -9.24 24.44
C VAL A 406 -24.78 -8.02 23.52
N ARG A 407 -23.61 -7.38 23.30
CA ARG A 407 -23.52 -6.22 22.43
C ARG A 407 -23.85 -6.54 20.98
N MET A 408 -23.41 -7.69 20.47
CA MET A 408 -23.75 -8.14 19.12
C MET A 408 -25.27 -8.33 18.96
N ALA A 409 -25.94 -8.95 19.93
CA ALA A 409 -27.40 -9.09 19.92
C ALA A 409 -28.11 -7.72 19.91
N GLU A 410 -27.64 -6.76 20.72
CA GLU A 410 -28.14 -5.37 20.72
C GLU A 410 -27.97 -4.68 19.37
N ASP A 411 -26.86 -4.94 18.69
CA ASP A 411 -26.55 -4.40 17.35
C ASP A 411 -27.23 -5.19 16.21
N GLY A 412 -28.07 -6.16 16.54
CA GLY A 412 -28.93 -6.89 15.59
C GLY A 412 -28.26 -8.09 14.92
N TYR A 413 -27.15 -8.60 15.44
CA TYR A 413 -26.59 -9.88 15.00
C TYR A 413 -27.48 -11.04 15.48
N ASP A 414 -27.45 -12.14 14.75
CA ASP A 414 -28.16 -13.36 15.13
C ASP A 414 -27.35 -14.14 16.17
N VAL A 415 -27.67 -13.88 17.46
CA VAL A 415 -27.05 -14.46 18.67
C VAL A 415 -28.18 -14.83 19.59
N PRO A 416 -28.86 -16.00 19.38
CA PRO A 416 -30.02 -16.38 20.15
C PRO A 416 -29.73 -16.74 21.60
N GLU A 417 -28.56 -17.30 21.91
CA GLU A 417 -28.21 -17.66 23.28
C GLU A 417 -27.68 -16.46 24.08
N GLN A 418 -28.16 -16.37 25.32
CA GLN A 418 -27.69 -15.37 26.27
C GLN A 418 -27.15 -16.09 27.51
N PHE A 419 -25.96 -15.73 27.94
CA PHE A 419 -25.29 -16.33 29.09
C PHE A 419 -25.36 -15.38 30.29
N ASP A 420 -25.87 -15.88 31.41
CA ASP A 420 -26.03 -15.10 32.66
C ASP A 420 -24.64 -14.77 33.27
N SER A 421 -23.67 -15.67 33.10
CA SER A 421 -22.31 -15.52 33.63
C SER A 421 -21.24 -16.01 32.67
N ALA A 422 -19.98 -15.62 32.93
CA ALA A 422 -18.80 -16.16 32.25
C ALA A 422 -18.66 -17.68 32.43
N ASP A 423 -19.09 -18.20 33.60
CA ASP A 423 -19.06 -19.64 33.91
C ASP A 423 -20.06 -20.41 33.06
N ASP A 424 -21.25 -19.86 32.77
CA ASP A 424 -22.21 -20.50 31.89
C ASP A 424 -21.68 -20.64 30.46
N LEU A 425 -21.08 -19.59 29.94
CA LEU A 425 -20.40 -19.63 28.62
C LEU A 425 -19.28 -20.67 28.62
N ALA A 426 -18.47 -20.73 29.68
CA ALA A 426 -17.38 -21.71 29.78
C ALA A 426 -17.95 -23.15 29.84
N GLN A 427 -19.05 -23.39 30.54
CA GLN A 427 -19.69 -24.73 30.62
C GLN A 427 -20.21 -25.19 29.26
N VAL A 428 -20.79 -24.32 28.45
CA VAL A 428 -21.21 -24.64 27.07
C VAL A 428 -20.04 -25.13 26.24
N LEU A 429 -18.92 -24.41 26.24
CA LEU A 429 -17.71 -24.82 25.50
C LEU A 429 -17.10 -26.12 26.06
N LEU A 430 -17.12 -26.33 27.36
CA LEU A 430 -16.61 -27.56 27.98
C LEU A 430 -17.53 -28.78 27.75
N SER A 431 -18.82 -28.57 27.52
CA SER A 431 -19.77 -29.65 27.22
C SER A 431 -19.68 -30.13 25.78
N SER A 432 -19.25 -29.27 24.86
CA SER A 432 -18.97 -29.63 23.48
C SER A 432 -17.58 -30.25 23.32
N LEU A 433 -17.16 -30.55 22.10
CA LEU A 433 -15.80 -31.01 21.83
C LEU A 433 -14.80 -29.89 22.18
N THR A 434 -13.74 -30.26 22.93
CA THR A 434 -12.57 -29.42 23.17
C THR A 434 -11.33 -30.02 22.53
N CYS A 435 -10.22 -29.28 22.53
CA CYS A 435 -8.95 -29.80 22.06
C CYS A 435 -8.19 -30.65 23.10
N ASP A 436 -8.73 -30.86 24.29
CA ASP A 436 -8.16 -31.73 25.33
C ASP A 436 -8.56 -33.19 25.08
N GLN A 437 -7.72 -33.95 24.41
CA GLN A 437 -7.98 -35.33 24.01
C GLN A 437 -7.69 -36.39 25.09
N ARG A 438 -7.12 -35.99 26.23
CA ARG A 438 -6.61 -36.95 27.24
C ARG A 438 -7.67 -37.87 27.83
N TRP A 439 -8.93 -37.46 27.79
CA TRP A 439 -10.00 -38.12 28.53
C TRP A 439 -11.16 -38.63 27.64
N LEU A 440 -11.03 -38.51 26.32
CA LEU A 440 -12.07 -38.86 25.38
C LEU A 440 -11.57 -39.87 24.35
N THR A 441 -12.38 -40.87 24.05
CA THR A 441 -12.13 -41.74 22.88
C THR A 441 -12.48 -40.99 21.58
N PRO A 442 -11.97 -41.43 20.42
CA PRO A 442 -12.36 -40.84 19.14
C PRO A 442 -13.86 -40.81 18.91
N GLU A 443 -14.59 -41.84 19.28
CA GLU A 443 -16.07 -41.90 19.22
C GLU A 443 -16.70 -40.82 20.10
N GLN A 444 -16.22 -40.66 21.34
CA GLN A 444 -16.75 -39.64 22.24
C GLN A 444 -16.43 -38.22 21.73
N MET A 445 -15.28 -38.02 21.12
CA MET A 445 -14.93 -36.75 20.47
C MET A 445 -15.88 -36.44 19.33
N TYR A 446 -16.14 -37.42 18.46
CA TYR A 446 -17.09 -37.28 17.36
C TYR A 446 -18.48 -36.92 17.84
N GLN A 447 -19.00 -37.63 18.84
CA GLN A 447 -20.34 -37.40 19.39
C GLN A 447 -20.50 -36.03 20.09
N ARG A 448 -19.42 -35.46 20.61
CA ARG A 448 -19.45 -34.13 21.24
C ARG A 448 -19.26 -32.97 20.29
N ALA A 449 -18.76 -33.23 19.09
CA ALA A 449 -18.57 -32.19 18.11
C ALA A 449 -19.92 -31.78 17.50
N GLU A 450 -20.18 -30.50 17.46
CA GLU A 450 -21.29 -29.89 16.71
C GLU A 450 -20.92 -29.61 15.26
N VAL A 451 -19.63 -29.56 14.98
CA VAL A 451 -19.09 -29.13 13.69
C VAL A 451 -18.19 -30.21 13.09
N HIS A 452 -18.49 -30.59 11.86
CA HIS A 452 -17.79 -31.61 11.12
C HIS A 452 -17.44 -31.15 9.70
N ALA A 453 -16.39 -31.73 9.13
CA ALA A 453 -16.07 -31.61 7.70
C ALA A 453 -15.72 -32.98 7.12
N ASP A 454 -16.36 -33.36 6.01
CA ASP A 454 -16.07 -34.60 5.32
C ASP A 454 -14.64 -34.61 4.73
N LEU A 455 -14.04 -35.80 4.67
CA LEU A 455 -12.66 -35.96 4.18
C LEU A 455 -12.52 -35.67 2.69
N ALA A 456 -13.58 -35.74 1.88
CA ALA A 456 -13.50 -35.40 0.46
C ALA A 456 -13.31 -33.89 0.28
N THR A 457 -14.09 -33.10 1.02
CA THR A 457 -13.95 -31.62 1.06
C THR A 457 -12.58 -31.23 1.58
N SER A 458 -12.14 -31.75 2.72
CA SER A 458 -10.84 -31.42 3.28
C SER A 458 -9.67 -31.85 2.38
N ARG A 459 -9.81 -32.96 1.65
CA ARG A 459 -8.85 -33.40 0.65
C ARG A 459 -8.75 -32.43 -0.53
N SER A 460 -9.86 -31.77 -0.90
CA SER A 460 -9.83 -30.74 -1.94
C SER A 460 -9.02 -29.53 -1.49
N TRP A 461 -9.19 -29.08 -0.25
CA TRP A 461 -8.40 -27.98 0.34
C TRP A 461 -6.91 -28.33 0.40
N TYR A 462 -6.57 -29.54 0.86
CA TYR A 462 -5.20 -30.01 0.91
C TYR A 462 -4.56 -30.06 -0.49
N ARG A 463 -5.28 -30.57 -1.50
CA ARG A 463 -4.79 -30.65 -2.89
C ARG A 463 -4.56 -29.29 -3.53
N ALA A 464 -5.29 -28.26 -3.12
CA ALA A 464 -5.13 -26.89 -3.59
C ALA A 464 -3.85 -26.20 -3.06
N LEU A 465 -3.17 -26.79 -2.06
CA LEU A 465 -1.90 -26.25 -1.56
C LEU A 465 -0.77 -26.48 -2.58
N PRO A 466 0.28 -25.62 -2.59
CA PRO A 466 1.51 -25.89 -3.33
C PRO A 466 2.11 -27.25 -2.98
N ALA A 467 2.73 -27.92 -3.95
CA ALA A 467 3.30 -29.26 -3.76
C ALA A 467 4.31 -29.30 -2.60
N SER A 468 5.19 -28.31 -2.51
CA SER A 468 6.18 -28.22 -1.43
C SER A 468 5.56 -28.13 -0.04
N VAL A 469 4.41 -27.46 0.11
CA VAL A 469 3.67 -27.37 1.37
C VAL A 469 3.08 -28.72 1.74
N ARG A 470 2.44 -29.42 0.78
CA ARG A 470 1.89 -30.77 0.98
C ARG A 470 2.97 -31.76 1.41
N GLU A 471 4.09 -31.78 0.69
CA GLU A 471 5.24 -32.65 1.00
C GLU A 471 5.79 -32.36 2.40
N SER A 472 5.83 -31.10 2.82
CA SER A 472 6.26 -30.72 4.17
C SER A 472 5.26 -31.20 5.23
N MET A 473 3.95 -31.04 4.98
CA MET A 473 2.91 -31.53 5.89
C MET A 473 2.92 -33.05 5.99
N ASP A 474 3.03 -33.78 4.88
CA ASP A 474 3.07 -35.24 4.86
C ASP A 474 4.30 -35.78 5.57
N ARG A 475 5.43 -35.09 5.47
CA ARG A 475 6.66 -35.46 6.18
C ARG A 475 6.54 -35.27 7.69
N ALA A 476 5.89 -34.19 8.11
CA ALA A 476 5.75 -33.85 9.53
C ALA A 476 4.62 -34.64 10.23
N TRP A 477 3.50 -34.83 9.55
CA TRP A 477 2.26 -35.31 10.15
C TRP A 477 1.71 -36.60 9.53
N GLY A 478 2.41 -37.19 8.56
CA GLY A 478 1.91 -38.29 7.74
C GLY A 478 0.96 -37.83 6.65
N PRO A 479 0.54 -38.76 5.75
CA PRO A 479 -0.36 -38.42 4.65
C PRO A 479 -1.72 -37.96 5.15
N HIS A 480 -2.37 -37.06 4.36
CA HIS A 480 -3.72 -36.59 4.65
C HIS A 480 -4.71 -37.77 4.76
N PRO A 481 -5.58 -37.82 5.77
CA PRO A 481 -5.94 -36.74 6.71
C PRO A 481 -5.13 -36.70 8.02
N GLY A 482 -4.16 -37.60 8.21
CA GLY A 482 -3.57 -37.86 9.51
C GLY A 482 -4.56 -38.60 10.44
N SER A 483 -4.30 -38.55 11.76
CA SER A 483 -5.13 -39.26 12.75
C SER A 483 -5.83 -38.33 13.74
N LEU A 484 -5.48 -37.05 13.76
CA LEU A 484 -6.00 -36.12 14.79
C LEU A 484 -7.41 -35.62 14.42
N PHE A 485 -8.35 -35.80 15.33
CA PHE A 485 -9.76 -35.40 15.19
C PHE A 485 -10.46 -35.98 13.97
N VAL A 486 -10.01 -37.14 13.50
CA VAL A 486 -10.63 -37.87 12.37
C VAL A 486 -11.39 -39.07 12.92
N HIS A 487 -12.67 -39.16 12.58
CA HIS A 487 -13.53 -40.29 12.88
C HIS A 487 -14.66 -40.36 11.85
N HIS A 488 -15.12 -41.56 11.48
CA HIS A 488 -16.18 -41.78 10.47
C HIS A 488 -15.99 -41.03 9.14
N ASP A 489 -14.76 -40.97 8.65
CA ASP A 489 -14.41 -40.22 7.43
C ASP A 489 -14.72 -38.71 7.48
N GLU A 490 -14.69 -38.14 8.69
CA GLU A 490 -14.88 -36.71 8.94
C GLU A 490 -13.84 -36.17 9.91
N PHE A 491 -13.53 -34.86 9.76
CA PHE A 491 -12.89 -34.07 10.80
C PHE A 491 -13.97 -33.56 11.77
N SER A 492 -13.70 -33.63 13.07
CA SER A 492 -14.49 -33.01 14.11
C SER A 492 -13.78 -31.74 14.62
N PHE A 493 -14.50 -30.63 14.75
CA PHE A 493 -13.95 -29.37 15.24
C PHE A 493 -14.51 -28.99 16.60
N ALA A 494 -13.62 -28.48 17.45
CA ALA A 494 -13.99 -27.97 18.76
C ALA A 494 -14.74 -26.63 18.61
N GLY A 495 -15.92 -26.53 19.23
CA GLY A 495 -16.72 -25.31 19.20
C GLY A 495 -18.21 -25.54 19.40
N HIS A 496 -18.92 -24.43 19.48
CA HIS A 496 -20.36 -24.34 19.69
C HIS A 496 -20.95 -23.31 18.71
N LEU A 497 -22.09 -23.64 18.10
CA LEU A 497 -22.80 -22.76 17.16
C LEU A 497 -23.97 -22.08 17.89
N ASP A 498 -23.94 -20.76 17.92
CA ASP A 498 -25.00 -19.90 18.45
C ASP A 498 -25.52 -18.97 17.34
N GLY A 499 -26.55 -19.40 16.65
CA GLY A 499 -27.08 -18.69 15.48
C GLY A 499 -26.02 -18.50 14.40
N ASN A 500 -25.71 -17.26 14.08
CA ASN A 500 -24.65 -16.89 13.14
C ASN A 500 -23.29 -16.62 13.80
N VAL A 501 -23.11 -17.05 15.05
CA VAL A 501 -21.84 -16.97 15.77
C VAL A 501 -21.29 -18.36 16.05
N LEU A 502 -20.03 -18.58 15.65
CA LEU A 502 -19.28 -19.76 16.01
C LEU A 502 -18.34 -19.43 17.17
N LEU A 503 -18.55 -20.04 18.32
CA LEU A 503 -17.62 -20.02 19.45
C LEU A 503 -16.70 -21.24 19.33
N THR A 504 -15.45 -21.05 18.92
CA THR A 504 -14.56 -22.17 18.62
C THR A 504 -13.23 -22.08 19.36
N ILE A 505 -12.58 -23.21 19.53
CA ILE A 505 -11.32 -23.32 20.25
C ILE A 505 -10.20 -23.52 19.23
N GLN A 506 -9.13 -22.75 19.35
CA GLN A 506 -7.98 -22.86 18.47
C GLN A 506 -7.42 -24.28 18.49
N PRO A 507 -7.35 -24.99 17.36
CA PRO A 507 -6.75 -26.31 17.30
C PRO A 507 -5.25 -26.23 17.59
N PRO A 508 -4.66 -27.25 18.23
CA PRO A 508 -3.25 -27.25 18.53
C PRO A 508 -2.42 -27.35 17.23
N ARG A 509 -1.30 -26.65 17.23
CA ARG A 509 -0.40 -26.60 16.07
C ARG A 509 0.59 -27.78 16.02
N GLY A 510 0.75 -28.54 17.12
CA GLY A 510 1.69 -29.63 17.25
C GLY A 510 1.07 -30.96 17.67
N ASN A 511 1.90 -31.94 18.02
CA ASN A 511 1.47 -33.22 18.56
C ASN A 511 1.09 -33.08 20.03
N PHE A 512 -0.06 -33.63 20.44
CA PHE A 512 -0.64 -33.47 21.78
C PHE A 512 0.20 -34.07 22.92
N GLU A 513 0.98 -35.11 22.62
CA GLU A 513 1.76 -35.82 23.64
C GLU A 513 3.12 -35.17 23.93
N ALA A 514 3.60 -34.32 23.05
CA ALA A 514 4.95 -33.80 23.08
C ALA A 514 5.03 -32.28 22.72
N VAL A 515 3.95 -31.50 22.91
CA VAL A 515 3.97 -30.08 22.62
C VAL A 515 4.93 -29.41 23.62
N THR A 516 6.15 -29.20 23.16
CA THR A 516 7.09 -28.29 23.82
C THR A 516 6.84 -26.88 23.30
N ASP A 517 7.17 -25.86 24.08
CA ASP A 517 7.12 -24.48 23.60
C ASP A 517 7.94 -24.27 22.32
N SER A 518 8.96 -25.11 22.10
CA SER A 518 9.78 -25.12 20.89
C SER A 518 8.98 -25.48 19.62
N ASP A 519 8.04 -26.42 19.69
CA ASP A 519 7.29 -26.89 18.50
C ASP A 519 6.33 -25.81 17.98
N ILE A 520 5.74 -25.02 18.89
CA ILE A 520 4.82 -23.95 18.51
C ILE A 520 5.55 -22.79 17.86
N HIS A 521 6.76 -22.53 18.31
CA HIS A 521 7.59 -21.43 17.82
C HIS A 521 8.51 -21.82 16.66
N ASP A 522 8.52 -23.10 16.24
CA ASP A 522 9.27 -23.52 15.06
C ASP A 522 8.62 -22.99 13.77
N PRO A 523 9.23 -22.00 13.09
CA PRO A 523 8.69 -21.44 11.85
C PRO A 523 8.74 -22.42 10.69
N LEU A 524 9.49 -23.49 10.77
CA LEU A 524 9.64 -24.49 9.72
C LEU A 524 8.66 -25.66 9.88
N LEU A 525 8.02 -25.81 11.04
CA LEU A 525 7.02 -26.84 11.26
C LEU A 525 5.68 -26.42 10.61
N PRO A 526 5.20 -27.15 9.59
CA PRO A 526 3.92 -26.83 8.95
C PRO A 526 2.75 -27.13 9.90
N PRO A 527 1.60 -26.48 9.72
CA PRO A 527 0.41 -26.80 10.51
C PRO A 527 -0.08 -28.22 10.21
N PRO A 528 -0.65 -28.94 11.20
CA PRO A 528 -1.27 -30.25 10.99
C PRO A 528 -2.49 -30.17 10.08
N HIS A 529 -2.89 -31.32 9.51
CA HIS A 529 -4.04 -31.40 8.58
C HIS A 529 -5.35 -30.89 9.19
N HIS A 530 -5.64 -31.26 10.44
CA HIS A 530 -6.85 -30.81 11.14
C HIS A 530 -6.85 -29.28 11.41
N TYR A 531 -5.68 -28.68 11.67
CA TYR A 531 -5.54 -27.25 11.83
C TYR A 531 -5.93 -26.51 10.54
N LEU A 532 -5.39 -26.95 9.42
CA LEU A 532 -5.74 -26.42 8.11
C LEU A 532 -7.25 -26.60 7.82
N ALA A 533 -7.77 -27.82 8.04
CA ALA A 533 -9.17 -28.14 7.79
C ALA A 533 -10.11 -27.27 8.61
N HIS A 534 -9.82 -26.99 9.90
CA HIS A 534 -10.59 -26.14 10.77
C HIS A 534 -10.76 -24.71 10.20
N TYR A 535 -9.64 -24.05 9.86
CA TYR A 535 -9.69 -22.67 9.34
C TYR A 535 -10.26 -22.60 7.92
N ARG A 536 -10.06 -23.66 7.12
CA ARG A 536 -10.71 -23.74 5.81
C ARG A 536 -12.22 -23.93 5.95
N TRP A 537 -12.68 -24.72 6.91
CA TRP A 537 -14.10 -24.88 7.19
C TRP A 537 -14.73 -23.54 7.62
N ILE A 538 -14.10 -22.81 8.54
CA ILE A 538 -14.58 -21.47 8.94
C ILE A 538 -14.69 -20.53 7.73
N ARG A 539 -13.73 -20.57 6.81
CA ARG A 539 -13.70 -19.66 5.66
C ARG A 539 -14.67 -20.05 4.55
N ASP A 540 -14.78 -21.34 4.26
CA ASP A 540 -15.40 -21.84 3.02
C ASP A 540 -16.79 -22.43 3.27
N VAL A 541 -17.13 -22.78 4.50
CA VAL A 541 -18.38 -23.47 4.87
C VAL A 541 -19.21 -22.65 5.85
N PHE A 542 -18.63 -22.24 6.99
CA PHE A 542 -19.33 -21.39 7.97
C PHE A 542 -19.52 -20.00 7.41
#